data_5a8f789a053a5d5dd2cfcb21d647c299
#
_entry.id   5a8f789a053a5d5dd2cfcb21d647c299
#
_cell.length_a   1.000
_cell.length_b   1.000
_cell.length_c   1.000
_cell.angle_alpha   90.00
_cell.angle_beta   90.00
_cell.angle_gamma   90.00
#
_symmetry.space_group_name_H-M   'P 1'
#
loop_
_entity.id
_entity.type
_entity.pdbx_description
1 polymer ?
#
loop_
_entity_poly.entity_id
_entity_poly.type
_entity_poly.pdbx_seq_one_letter_code
_entity_poly.pdbx_strand_id
1 'polypeptide(L)'
;MILLIDNYDSFSYNLYQLIGTVNPDIKVIRNDEMTVDAVELLQPELIVLSPGPGKPSEAGICEEVVHRLAGKIPIFGVCLGHQAICEAFGARIGYAKELMHGKTSDALLEPESRLFQGMGEHMQVAR
;
A
#
# COMPACT_ATOMS: atom_id res chain seq x y z
N MET A 1 4.69 -13.05 -10.12
CA MET A 1 4.07 -13.19 -8.78
C MET A 1 3.97 -11.81 -8.14
N ILE A 2 2.81 -11.52 -7.56
CA ILE A 2 2.59 -10.33 -6.73
C ILE A 2 2.86 -10.69 -5.27
N LEU A 3 3.65 -9.89 -4.57
CA LEU A 3 3.89 -10.07 -3.15
C LEU A 3 3.02 -9.09 -2.36
N LEU A 4 2.12 -9.63 -1.54
CA LEU A 4 1.31 -8.84 -0.61
C LEU A 4 1.92 -8.93 0.78
N ILE A 5 2.37 -7.80 1.31
CA ILE A 5 2.88 -7.70 2.68
C ILE A 5 1.72 -7.29 3.59
N ASP A 6 1.31 -8.22 4.43
CA ASP A 6 0.19 -8.06 5.36
C ASP A 6 0.67 -7.40 6.67
N ASN A 7 0.11 -6.25 6.97
CA ASN A 7 0.37 -5.50 8.18
C ASN A 7 -0.56 -5.89 9.34
N TYR A 8 -0.92 -7.17 9.44
CA TYR A 8 -1.80 -7.69 10.50
C TYR A 8 -3.17 -7.04 10.49
N ASP A 9 -3.73 -6.87 9.29
CA ASP A 9 -5.00 -6.19 9.10
C ASP A 9 -6.10 -7.15 8.65
N SER A 10 -7.30 -6.98 9.20
CA SER A 10 -8.46 -7.79 8.82
C SER A 10 -8.89 -7.58 7.37
N PHE A 11 -8.57 -6.44 6.77
CA PHE A 11 -8.91 -6.12 5.39
C PHE A 11 -7.94 -6.72 4.36
N SER A 12 -6.79 -7.24 4.79
CA SER A 12 -5.78 -7.81 3.88
C SER A 12 -6.33 -8.95 3.03
N TYR A 13 -7.22 -9.77 3.58
CA TYR A 13 -7.86 -10.85 2.82
C TYR A 13 -8.77 -10.33 1.70
N ASN A 14 -9.52 -9.26 1.95
CA ASN A 14 -10.33 -8.61 0.91
C ASN A 14 -9.45 -8.05 -0.20
N LEU A 15 -8.33 -7.43 0.18
CA LEU A 15 -7.35 -6.92 -0.77
C LEU A 15 -6.73 -8.05 -1.60
N TYR A 16 -6.39 -9.16 -0.96
CA TYR A 16 -5.91 -10.36 -1.64
C TYR A 16 -6.90 -10.86 -2.70
N GLN A 17 -8.19 -10.94 -2.34
CA GLN A 17 -9.23 -11.36 -3.26
C GLN A 17 -9.40 -10.39 -4.44
N LEU A 18 -9.40 -9.09 -4.15
CA LEU A 18 -9.56 -8.07 -5.18
C LEU A 18 -8.40 -8.10 -6.18
N ILE A 19 -7.17 -8.16 -5.70
CA ILE A 19 -5.99 -8.28 -6.56
C ILE A 19 -6.03 -9.59 -7.35
N GLY A 20 -6.48 -10.66 -6.72
CA GLY A 20 -6.61 -11.98 -7.35
C GLY A 20 -7.57 -12.03 -8.54
N THR A 21 -8.51 -11.08 -8.64
CA THR A 21 -9.38 -10.98 -9.84
C THR A 21 -8.60 -10.52 -11.08
N VAL A 22 -7.50 -9.80 -10.86
CA VAL A 22 -6.63 -9.30 -11.94
C VAL A 22 -5.47 -10.25 -12.19
N ASN A 23 -4.81 -10.70 -11.13
CA ASN A 23 -3.69 -11.64 -11.20
C ASN A 23 -3.72 -12.56 -9.97
N PRO A 24 -4.07 -13.85 -10.14
CA PRO A 24 -4.19 -14.77 -9.01
C PRO A 24 -2.85 -15.28 -8.47
N ASP A 25 -1.74 -15.01 -9.14
CA ASP A 25 -0.41 -15.42 -8.68
C ASP A 25 0.10 -14.46 -7.59
N ILE A 26 -0.40 -14.65 -6.37
CA ILE A 26 -0.12 -13.80 -5.21
C ILE A 26 0.48 -14.65 -4.10
N LYS A 27 1.57 -14.15 -3.52
CA LYS A 27 2.14 -14.65 -2.26
C LYS A 27 1.87 -13.63 -1.16
N VAL A 28 1.34 -14.09 -0.04
CA VAL A 28 1.11 -13.25 1.15
C VAL A 28 2.14 -13.57 2.20
N ILE A 29 2.78 -12.53 2.73
CA ILE A 29 3.68 -12.64 3.90
C ILE A 29 3.28 -11.60 4.95
N ARG A 30 3.58 -11.87 6.20
CA ARG A 30 3.47 -10.86 7.27
C ARG A 30 4.65 -9.89 7.20
N ASN A 31 4.47 -8.69 7.73
CA ASN A 31 5.48 -7.64 7.69
C ASN A 31 6.74 -7.93 8.52
N ASP A 32 6.72 -8.96 9.33
CA ASP A 32 7.83 -9.43 10.16
C ASP A 32 8.24 -10.89 9.87
N GLU A 33 7.74 -11.45 8.78
CA GLU A 33 7.98 -12.86 8.42
C GLU A 33 9.28 -13.07 7.65
N MET A 34 9.69 -12.09 6.87
CA MET A 34 10.87 -12.13 6.02
C MET A 34 11.73 -10.90 6.17
N THR A 35 13.01 -11.03 5.84
CA THR A 35 13.89 -9.87 5.65
C THR A 35 13.67 -9.25 4.27
N VAL A 36 14.13 -8.01 4.09
CA VAL A 36 14.07 -7.35 2.77
C VAL A 36 14.94 -8.07 1.76
N ASP A 37 16.08 -8.62 2.18
CA ASP A 37 16.92 -9.44 1.30
C ASP A 37 16.15 -10.65 0.76
N ALA A 38 15.40 -11.33 1.61
CA ALA A 38 14.59 -12.48 1.19
C ALA A 38 13.46 -12.04 0.23
N VAL A 39 12.85 -10.89 0.47
CA VAL A 39 11.85 -10.31 -0.45
C VAL A 39 12.46 -10.03 -1.82
N GLU A 40 13.64 -9.43 -1.86
CA GLU A 40 14.33 -9.12 -3.12
C GLU A 40 14.64 -10.41 -3.91
N LEU A 41 15.06 -11.48 -3.23
CA LEU A 41 15.34 -12.77 -3.85
C LEU A 41 14.10 -13.43 -4.49
N LEU A 42 12.91 -13.14 -4.00
CA LEU A 42 11.66 -13.64 -4.60
C LEU A 42 11.38 -13.03 -5.98
N GLN A 43 11.99 -11.89 -6.29
CA GLN A 43 11.81 -11.15 -7.55
C GLN A 43 10.33 -10.97 -7.93
N PRO A 44 9.50 -10.39 -7.04
CA PRO A 44 8.10 -10.15 -7.37
C PRO A 44 7.99 -9.09 -8.48
N GLU A 45 6.95 -9.20 -9.30
CA GLU A 45 6.67 -8.19 -10.32
C GLU A 45 5.99 -6.95 -9.75
N LEU A 46 5.40 -7.07 -8.55
CA LEU A 46 4.75 -6.00 -7.82
C LEU A 46 4.75 -6.33 -6.33
N ILE A 47 5.03 -5.34 -5.50
CA ILE A 47 4.87 -5.43 -4.05
C ILE A 47 3.67 -4.57 -3.65
N VAL A 48 2.75 -5.16 -2.89
CA VAL A 48 1.60 -4.44 -2.33
C VAL A 48 1.75 -4.40 -0.81
N LEU A 49 1.69 -3.20 -0.24
CA LEU A 49 1.72 -2.98 1.20
C LEU A 49 0.29 -2.76 1.69
N SER A 50 -0.18 -3.63 2.58
CA SER A 50 -1.58 -3.62 3.03
C SER A 50 -1.89 -2.50 4.01
N PRO A 51 -3.18 -2.23 4.26
CA PRO A 51 -3.60 -1.52 5.47
C PRO A 51 -3.08 -2.20 6.73
N GLY A 52 -3.15 -1.51 7.85
CA GLY A 52 -2.79 -2.08 9.14
C GLY A 52 -2.90 -1.07 10.27
N PRO A 53 -2.76 -1.53 11.53
CA PRO A 53 -2.82 -0.66 12.69
C PRO A 53 -1.50 0.06 12.93
N GLY A 54 -1.58 1.12 13.73
CA GLY A 54 -0.40 1.83 14.21
C GLY A 54 0.21 2.78 13.20
N LYS A 55 1.48 3.05 13.38
CA LYS A 55 2.26 3.97 12.55
C LYS A 55 3.03 3.21 11.49
N PRO A 56 3.32 3.84 10.34
CA PRO A 56 4.10 3.16 9.29
C PRO A 56 5.51 2.75 9.73
N SER A 57 6.13 3.50 10.63
CA SER A 57 7.44 3.14 11.20
C SER A 57 7.41 1.85 12.05
N GLU A 58 6.23 1.44 12.50
CA GLU A 58 6.01 0.23 13.31
C GLU A 58 5.54 -0.97 12.46
N ALA A 59 5.46 -0.80 11.15
CA ALA A 59 4.94 -1.80 10.21
C ALA A 59 6.04 -2.74 9.68
N GLY A 60 6.85 -3.31 10.57
CA GLY A 60 7.87 -4.28 10.21
C GLY A 60 8.81 -3.79 9.12
N ILE A 61 8.93 -4.55 8.04
CA ILE A 61 9.86 -4.26 6.94
C ILE A 61 9.33 -3.24 5.91
N CYS A 62 8.12 -2.70 6.07
CA CYS A 62 7.48 -1.91 5.01
C CYS A 62 8.32 -0.72 4.55
N GLU A 63 8.81 0.11 5.46
CA GLU A 63 9.62 1.28 5.08
C GLU A 63 10.98 0.86 4.48
N GLU A 64 11.61 -0.16 5.03
CA GLU A 64 12.88 -0.68 4.49
C GLU A 64 12.70 -1.25 3.08
N VAL A 65 11.59 -1.94 2.82
CA VAL A 65 11.23 -2.40 1.47
C VAL A 65 11.17 -1.22 0.51
N VAL A 66 10.50 -0.14 0.91
CA VAL A 66 10.42 1.07 0.07
C VAL A 66 11.82 1.67 -0.15
N HIS A 67 12.61 1.85 0.90
CA HIS A 67 13.95 2.44 0.77
C HIS A 67 14.86 1.64 -0.17
N ARG A 68 14.80 0.32 -0.11
CA ARG A 68 15.75 -0.54 -0.83
C ARG A 68 15.26 -0.97 -2.20
N LEU A 69 13.95 -1.11 -2.39
CA LEU A 69 13.39 -1.72 -3.60
C LEU A 69 12.64 -0.73 -4.50
N ALA A 70 12.37 0.50 -4.04
CA ALA A 70 11.78 1.53 -4.89
C ALA A 70 12.68 1.81 -6.09
N GLY A 71 12.09 1.88 -7.28
CA GLY A 71 12.85 2.03 -8.53
C GLY A 71 13.36 0.72 -9.12
N LYS A 72 13.38 -0.36 -8.34
CA LYS A 72 13.73 -1.72 -8.81
C LYS A 72 12.50 -2.56 -9.06
N ILE A 73 11.53 -2.49 -8.15
CA ILE A 73 10.28 -3.25 -8.19
C ILE A 73 9.14 -2.25 -7.97
N PRO A 74 8.07 -2.28 -8.78
CA PRO A 74 6.88 -1.46 -8.51
C PRO A 74 6.30 -1.75 -7.12
N ILE A 75 5.96 -0.69 -6.39
CA ILE A 75 5.39 -0.79 -5.04
C ILE A 75 4.08 -0.01 -4.99
N PHE A 76 3.03 -0.64 -4.49
CA PHE A 76 1.72 -0.04 -4.30
C PHE A 76 1.31 -0.15 -2.83
N GLY A 77 0.86 0.92 -2.23
CA GLY A 77 0.46 0.95 -0.82
C GLY A 77 -0.98 1.35 -0.63
N VAL A 78 -1.65 0.71 0.31
CA VAL A 78 -3.04 1.02 0.69
C VAL A 78 -3.04 1.41 2.17
N CYS A 79 -3.63 2.57 2.48
CA CYS A 79 -3.75 3.10 3.85
C CYS A 79 -2.38 3.16 4.56
N LEU A 80 -2.13 2.32 5.55
CA LEU A 80 -0.83 2.25 6.25
C LEU A 80 0.32 2.02 5.27
N GLY A 81 0.13 1.17 4.27
CA GLY A 81 1.14 0.92 3.23
C GLY A 81 1.45 2.18 2.40
N HIS A 82 0.44 2.96 2.06
CA HIS A 82 0.62 4.25 1.38
C HIS A 82 1.38 5.24 2.28
N GLN A 83 1.02 5.30 3.57
CA GLN A 83 1.72 6.14 4.54
C GLN A 83 3.20 5.73 4.68
N ALA A 84 3.49 4.44 4.66
CA ALA A 84 4.87 3.95 4.71
C ALA A 84 5.69 4.40 3.50
N ILE A 85 5.09 4.38 2.30
CA ILE A 85 5.73 4.91 1.09
C ILE A 85 6.01 6.40 1.25
N CYS A 86 5.02 7.17 1.66
CA CYS A 86 5.18 8.62 1.83
C CYS A 86 6.25 8.96 2.87
N GLU A 87 6.25 8.31 4.02
CA GLU A 87 7.22 8.54 5.08
C GLU A 87 8.64 8.15 4.65
N ALA A 88 8.79 7.03 3.92
CA ALA A 88 10.07 6.60 3.39
C ALA A 88 10.67 7.62 2.41
N PHE A 89 9.85 8.37 1.70
CA PHE A 89 10.28 9.46 0.83
C PHE A 89 10.35 10.82 1.52
N GLY A 90 10.29 10.87 2.84
CA GLY A 90 10.50 12.08 3.63
C GLY A 90 9.23 12.86 3.97
N ALA A 91 8.05 12.36 3.64
CA ALA A 91 6.80 13.01 4.04
C ALA A 91 6.53 12.80 5.53
N ARG A 92 5.80 13.74 6.11
CA ARG A 92 5.34 13.65 7.49
C ARG A 92 3.92 13.11 7.52
N ILE A 93 3.71 12.05 8.28
CA ILE A 93 2.39 11.48 8.52
C ILE A 93 1.79 12.12 9.76
N GLY A 94 0.60 12.69 9.62
CA GLY A 94 -0.09 13.36 10.69
C GLY A 94 -1.61 13.28 10.51
N TYR A 95 -2.33 13.91 11.43
CA TYR A 95 -3.78 13.94 11.37
C TYR A 95 -4.29 14.97 10.36
N ALA A 96 -5.41 14.65 9.71
CA ALA A 96 -6.14 15.60 8.88
C ALA A 96 -6.73 16.74 9.74
N LYS A 97 -7.08 17.85 9.09
CA LYS A 97 -7.70 18.99 9.78
C LYS A 97 -9.00 18.61 10.46
N GLU A 98 -9.77 17.71 9.86
CA GLU A 98 -11.03 17.19 10.39
C GLU A 98 -10.99 15.68 10.48
N LEU A 99 -11.44 15.14 11.61
CA LEU A 99 -11.61 13.70 11.77
C LEU A 99 -12.81 13.23 10.96
N MET A 100 -12.58 12.32 10.02
CA MET A 100 -13.63 11.74 9.17
C MET A 100 -13.63 10.23 9.36
N HIS A 101 -14.78 9.69 9.75
CA HIS A 101 -14.97 8.26 9.88
C HIS A 101 -16.41 7.88 9.52
N GLY A 102 -16.56 6.88 8.66
CA GLY A 102 -17.88 6.44 8.21
C GLY A 102 -18.61 7.43 7.31
N LYS A 103 -17.89 8.36 6.71
CA LYS A 103 -18.42 9.38 5.80
C LYS A 103 -17.83 9.24 4.41
N THR A 104 -18.50 9.86 3.44
CA THR A 104 -17.96 9.96 2.08
C THR A 104 -17.39 11.36 1.84
N SER A 105 -16.43 11.44 0.97
CA SER A 105 -15.86 12.70 0.48
C SER A 105 -15.69 12.64 -1.02
N ASP A 106 -15.72 13.83 -1.65
CA ASP A 106 -15.39 13.97 -3.05
C ASP A 106 -13.88 14.16 -3.18
N ALA A 107 -13.21 13.21 -3.80
CA ALA A 107 -11.78 13.29 -4.04
C ALA A 107 -11.49 13.86 -5.42
N LEU A 108 -10.60 14.83 -5.46
CA LEU A 108 -10.05 15.35 -6.71
C LEU A 108 -8.88 14.45 -7.12
N LEU A 109 -9.00 13.85 -8.30
CA LEU A 109 -7.98 12.93 -8.82
C LEU A 109 -6.92 13.69 -9.60
N GLU A 110 -5.66 13.32 -9.40
CA GLU A 110 -4.54 13.90 -10.15
C GLU A 110 -4.59 13.40 -11.59
N PRO A 111 -4.83 14.29 -12.59
CA PRO A 111 -5.06 13.86 -13.98
C PRO A 111 -3.83 13.25 -14.65
N GLU A 112 -2.63 13.57 -14.19
CA GLU A 112 -1.39 13.05 -14.76
C GLU A 112 -0.98 11.70 -14.16
N SER A 113 -1.64 11.26 -13.08
CA SER A 113 -1.33 9.99 -12.46
C SER A 113 -1.78 8.81 -13.33
N ARG A 114 -0.87 7.88 -13.58
CA ARG A 114 -1.21 6.62 -14.26
C ARG A 114 -2.26 5.82 -13.51
N LEU A 115 -2.29 5.96 -12.19
CA LEU A 115 -3.19 5.22 -11.31
C LEU A 115 -4.66 5.60 -11.57
N PHE A 116 -4.90 6.84 -11.99
CA PHE A 116 -6.25 7.38 -12.18
C PHE A 116 -6.64 7.59 -13.63
N GLN A 117 -5.87 7.05 -14.57
CA GLN A 117 -6.20 7.17 -15.99
C GLN A 117 -7.58 6.59 -16.30
N GLY A 118 -8.42 7.36 -16.97
CA GLY A 118 -9.77 6.95 -17.36
C GLY A 118 -10.81 7.04 -16.25
N MET A 119 -10.45 7.54 -15.06
CA MET A 119 -11.36 7.63 -13.92
C MET A 119 -12.06 9.00 -13.79
N GLY A 120 -11.77 9.96 -14.67
CA GLY A 120 -12.31 11.31 -14.58
C GLY A 120 -11.57 12.18 -13.57
N GLU A 121 -12.17 13.32 -13.19
CA GLU A 121 -11.53 14.31 -12.31
C GLU A 121 -11.90 14.13 -10.84
N HIS A 122 -13.05 13.56 -10.57
CA HIS A 122 -13.61 13.41 -9.23
C HIS A 122 -14.05 11.98 -8.96
N MET A 123 -13.97 11.58 -7.70
CA MET A 123 -14.40 10.26 -7.25
C MET A 123 -14.93 10.35 -5.83
N GLN A 124 -16.07 9.73 -5.57
CA GLN A 124 -16.56 9.58 -4.19
C GLN A 124 -15.76 8.50 -3.48
N VAL A 125 -15.23 8.86 -2.32
CA VAL A 125 -14.43 7.94 -1.51
C VAL A 125 -15.00 7.82 -0.11
N ALA A 126 -14.94 6.61 0.45
CA ALA A 126 -15.27 6.36 1.84
C ALA A 126 -14.11 6.77 2.76
N ARG A 127 -14.48 7.38 3.88
CA ARG A 127 -13.48 7.83 4.86
C ARG A 127 -13.77 7.30 6.25
#